data_c31a1ca2680bcef1fd6f8d1bba98b129
#
_entry.id   c31a1ca2680bcef1fd6f8d1bba98b129
#
_cell.length_a   1.000
_cell.length_b   1.000
_cell.length_c   1.000
_cell.angle_alpha   90.00
_cell.angle_beta   90.00
_cell.angle_gamma   90.00
#
_symmetry.space_group_name_H-M   'P 1'
#
loop_
_entity.id
_entity.type
_entity.pdbx_description
1 polymer ?
#
loop_
_entity_poly.entity_id
_entity_poly.type
_entity_poly.pdbx_seq_one_letter_code
_entity_poly.pdbx_strand_id
1 'polypeptide(L)'
;STTVMRLVQLLGFDSYTTFKKALAQESLLKNTTPYRSLRQEFSRTSETASRDTFHMAIADGIQVLENLCTPSNISQFEAAIQLESDQLYILGMRSSKALALYFEYVAERFYPHIRQLSREEEFVYDRIAINTTPKDVLLVYSVWPCTKKTIRVAELAHNLGIPMILITNTSLNPLVKIADVVIDTNSVNHPSGDTALMLVTEALMSELGRRTAPESTKNIEKIEQALNDNGLILWEN
;
A
#
# COMPACT_ATOMS: atom_id res chain seq x y z
N SER A 1 -15.00 15.52 -27.68
CA SER A 1 -16.01 15.66 -28.75
C SER A 1 -17.39 15.93 -28.14
N THR A 2 -18.16 16.79 -28.77
CA THR A 2 -19.46 17.28 -28.31
C THR A 2 -20.48 16.16 -28.07
N THR A 3 -20.39 15.07 -28.81
CA THR A 3 -21.31 13.91 -28.72
C THR A 3 -21.11 13.14 -27.40
N VAL A 4 -19.86 12.96 -26.95
CA VAL A 4 -19.56 12.27 -25.69
C VAL A 4 -20.07 13.08 -24.50
N MET A 5 -19.91 14.40 -24.53
CA MET A 5 -20.40 15.28 -23.45
C MET A 5 -21.92 15.29 -23.37
N ARG A 6 -22.61 15.27 -24.52
CA ARG A 6 -24.08 15.14 -24.56
C ARG A 6 -24.55 13.82 -23.96
N LEU A 7 -23.91 12.72 -24.29
CA LEU A 7 -24.22 11.41 -23.68
C LEU A 7 -24.02 11.43 -22.16
N VAL A 8 -22.93 12.00 -21.69
CA VAL A 8 -22.62 12.11 -20.25
C VAL A 8 -23.69 12.92 -19.50
N GLN A 9 -24.15 14.05 -20.11
CA GLN A 9 -25.24 14.87 -19.58
C GLN A 9 -26.58 14.15 -19.60
N LEU A 10 -26.91 13.44 -20.69
CA LEU A 10 -28.11 12.61 -20.77
C LEU A 10 -28.15 11.49 -19.71
N LEU A 11 -27.02 10.99 -19.32
CA LEU A 11 -26.88 10.00 -18.24
C LEU A 11 -26.87 10.64 -16.83
N GLY A 12 -27.06 11.95 -16.72
CA GLY A 12 -27.19 12.67 -15.45
C GLY A 12 -25.86 13.02 -14.77
N PHE A 13 -24.75 13.01 -15.52
CA PHE A 13 -23.45 13.37 -14.95
C PHE A 13 -23.01 14.78 -15.37
N ASP A 14 -22.50 15.55 -14.43
CA ASP A 14 -22.06 16.94 -14.66
C ASP A 14 -20.77 17.03 -15.50
N SER A 15 -19.96 15.97 -15.53
CA SER A 15 -18.71 15.94 -16.29
C SER A 15 -18.34 14.53 -16.75
N TYR A 16 -17.50 14.47 -17.79
CA TYR A 16 -16.92 13.20 -18.25
C TYR A 16 -16.11 12.51 -17.16
N THR A 17 -15.46 13.27 -16.29
CA THR A 17 -14.67 12.75 -15.16
C THR A 17 -15.56 12.06 -14.13
N THR A 18 -16.70 12.64 -13.77
CA THR A 18 -17.68 12.03 -12.85
C THR A 18 -18.31 10.78 -13.45
N PHE A 19 -18.67 10.82 -14.74
CA PHE A 19 -19.15 9.64 -15.48
C PHE A 19 -18.12 8.51 -15.49
N LYS A 20 -16.84 8.82 -15.84
CA LYS A 20 -15.77 7.84 -15.87
C LYS A 20 -15.52 7.21 -14.50
N LYS A 21 -15.55 8.00 -13.42
CA LYS A 21 -15.45 7.50 -12.05
C LYS A 21 -16.60 6.56 -11.68
N ALA A 22 -17.83 6.92 -11.99
CA ALA A 22 -19.01 6.10 -11.72
C ALA A 22 -18.96 4.77 -12.51
N LEU A 23 -18.55 4.83 -13.77
CA LEU A 23 -18.39 3.63 -14.61
C LEU A 23 -17.29 2.70 -14.07
N ALA A 24 -16.19 3.25 -13.65
CA ALA A 24 -15.10 2.49 -13.03
C ALA A 24 -15.55 1.87 -11.69
N GLN A 25 -16.28 2.61 -10.86
CA GLN A 25 -16.90 2.10 -9.63
C GLN A 25 -17.86 0.95 -9.91
N GLU A 26 -18.73 1.09 -10.90
CA GLU A 26 -19.65 0.02 -11.28
C GLU A 26 -18.92 -1.23 -11.79
N SER A 27 -17.88 -1.04 -12.58
CA SER A 27 -17.01 -2.13 -13.04
C SER A 27 -16.31 -2.84 -11.87
N LEU A 28 -15.81 -2.09 -10.90
CA LEU A 28 -15.23 -2.65 -9.68
C LEU A 28 -16.28 -3.37 -8.83
N LEU A 29 -17.47 -2.78 -8.66
CA LEU A 29 -18.57 -3.39 -7.91
C LEU A 29 -19.05 -4.69 -8.55
N LYS A 30 -19.10 -4.79 -9.87
CA LYS A 30 -19.41 -6.04 -10.58
C LYS A 30 -18.35 -7.13 -10.40
N ASN A 31 -17.12 -6.74 -10.03
CA ASN A 31 -16.00 -7.63 -9.75
C ASN A 31 -15.76 -7.85 -8.25
N THR A 32 -16.78 -7.78 -7.42
CA THR A 32 -16.76 -7.50 -5.97
C THR A 32 -16.31 -8.63 -5.05
N THR A 33 -15.92 -9.79 -5.51
CA THR A 33 -15.34 -10.75 -4.58
C THR A 33 -13.81 -10.71 -4.67
N PRO A 34 -13.09 -10.60 -3.52
CA PRO A 34 -11.62 -10.55 -3.50
C PRO A 34 -10.95 -11.76 -4.17
N TYR A 35 -11.73 -12.81 -4.39
CA TYR A 35 -11.26 -14.08 -4.96
C TYR A 35 -11.75 -14.33 -6.40
N ARG A 36 -12.40 -13.35 -7.05
CA ARG A 36 -12.91 -13.55 -8.42
C ARG A 36 -11.78 -13.70 -9.43
N SER A 37 -10.77 -12.85 -9.34
CA SER A 37 -9.56 -12.94 -10.17
C SER A 37 -8.87 -14.31 -9.99
N LEU A 38 -8.69 -14.73 -8.75
CA LEU A 38 -8.12 -16.04 -8.45
C LEU A 38 -9.00 -17.19 -8.99
N ARG A 39 -10.32 -17.10 -8.84
CA ARG A 39 -11.22 -18.12 -9.41
C ARG A 39 -11.17 -18.17 -10.94
N GLN A 40 -11.09 -17.01 -11.59
CA GLN A 40 -10.92 -16.94 -13.04
C GLN A 40 -9.58 -17.52 -13.47
N GLU A 41 -8.52 -17.23 -12.73
CA GLU A 41 -7.20 -17.80 -12.96
C GLU A 41 -7.20 -19.32 -12.81
N PHE A 42 -7.77 -19.85 -11.72
CA PHE A 42 -7.86 -21.29 -11.47
C PHE A 42 -8.80 -22.03 -12.43
N SER A 43 -9.78 -21.33 -13.03
CA SER A 43 -10.69 -21.92 -14.03
C SER A 43 -10.14 -21.90 -15.44
N ARG A 44 -9.00 -21.27 -15.69
CA ARG A 44 -8.29 -21.41 -16.96
C ARG A 44 -7.77 -22.83 -17.06
N THR A 45 -8.54 -23.69 -17.73
CA THR A 45 -8.07 -25.01 -18.15
C THR A 45 -7.05 -24.80 -19.27
N SER A 46 -5.81 -24.72 -18.88
CA SER A 46 -4.70 -24.59 -19.80
C SER A 46 -3.99 -25.93 -19.85
N GLU A 47 -3.90 -26.53 -21.03
CA GLU A 47 -2.91 -27.54 -21.33
C GLU A 47 -1.48 -26.96 -21.34
N THR A 48 -1.35 -25.65 -21.05
CA THR A 48 -0.09 -24.92 -21.03
C THR A 48 0.72 -25.29 -19.80
N ALA A 49 1.99 -25.55 -20.03
CA ALA A 49 2.96 -25.92 -19.00
C ALA A 49 3.09 -24.81 -17.93
N SER A 50 3.45 -25.18 -16.72
CA SER A 50 3.79 -24.24 -15.60
C SER A 50 4.74 -23.12 -15.98
N ARG A 51 5.57 -23.32 -17.02
CA ARG A 51 6.44 -22.34 -17.64
C ARG A 51 5.67 -21.12 -18.18
N ASP A 52 4.51 -21.33 -18.79
CA ASP A 52 3.71 -20.23 -19.36
C ASP A 52 3.09 -19.37 -18.26
N THR A 53 2.66 -19.99 -17.16
CA THR A 53 2.16 -19.26 -15.99
C THR A 53 3.22 -18.33 -15.42
N PHE A 54 4.47 -18.79 -15.32
CA PHE A 54 5.58 -17.98 -14.81
C PHE A 54 5.90 -16.82 -15.76
N HIS A 55 5.97 -17.05 -17.06
CA HIS A 55 6.18 -16.00 -18.06
C HIS A 55 5.06 -14.96 -18.05
N MET A 56 3.81 -15.39 -17.92
CA MET A 56 2.66 -14.47 -17.81
C MET A 56 2.75 -13.62 -16.54
N ALA A 57 3.10 -14.21 -15.40
CA ALA A 57 3.29 -13.48 -14.16
C ALA A 57 4.40 -12.41 -14.25
N ILE A 58 5.52 -12.75 -14.89
CA ILE A 58 6.61 -11.80 -15.15
C ILE A 58 6.13 -10.66 -16.06
N ALA A 59 5.46 -10.98 -17.17
CA ALA A 59 4.98 -9.96 -18.12
C ALA A 59 3.96 -9.01 -17.47
N ASP A 60 3.01 -9.54 -16.69
CA ASP A 60 2.05 -8.73 -15.93
C ASP A 60 2.76 -7.88 -14.86
N GLY A 61 3.73 -8.44 -14.14
CA GLY A 61 4.54 -7.73 -13.16
C GLY A 61 5.31 -6.55 -13.78
N ILE A 62 5.96 -6.74 -14.93
CA ILE A 62 6.64 -5.66 -15.64
C ILE A 62 5.66 -4.54 -16.00
N GLN A 63 4.50 -4.87 -16.55
CA GLN A 63 3.48 -3.89 -16.91
C GLN A 63 2.99 -3.10 -15.70
N VAL A 64 2.77 -3.77 -14.58
CA VAL A 64 2.34 -3.12 -13.32
C VAL A 64 3.40 -2.15 -12.82
N LEU A 65 4.69 -2.51 -12.89
CA LEU A 65 5.78 -1.65 -12.47
C LEU A 65 5.96 -0.43 -13.40
N GLU A 66 5.82 -0.62 -14.71
CA GLU A 66 5.82 0.49 -15.67
C GLU A 66 4.69 1.48 -15.39
N ASN A 67 3.48 1.00 -15.10
CA ASN A 67 2.32 1.82 -14.75
C ASN A 67 2.48 2.58 -13.42
N LEU A 68 3.35 2.12 -12.52
CA LEU A 68 3.63 2.77 -11.24
C LEU A 68 4.44 4.07 -11.41
N CYS A 69 5.34 4.13 -12.40
CA CYS A 69 6.24 5.26 -12.60
C CYS A 69 5.52 6.45 -13.27
N THR A 70 4.63 7.10 -12.53
CA THR A 70 3.92 8.30 -12.98
C THR A 70 4.42 9.56 -12.28
N PRO A 71 4.33 10.75 -12.91
CA PRO A 71 4.67 12.01 -12.24
C PRO A 71 3.90 12.21 -10.92
N SER A 72 2.65 11.77 -10.88
CA SER A 72 1.82 11.83 -9.66
C SER A 72 2.40 10.96 -8.54
N ASN A 73 2.71 9.70 -8.82
CA ASN A 73 3.27 8.81 -7.79
C ASN A 73 4.66 9.26 -7.33
N ILE A 74 5.49 9.79 -8.23
CA ILE A 74 6.80 10.35 -7.86
C ILE A 74 6.60 11.52 -6.89
N SER A 75 5.73 12.47 -7.21
CA SER A 75 5.42 13.61 -6.34
C SER A 75 4.83 13.17 -4.99
N GLN A 76 3.93 12.18 -4.99
CA GLN A 76 3.36 11.65 -3.76
C GLN A 76 4.39 10.89 -2.91
N PHE A 77 5.30 10.16 -3.55
CA PHE A 77 6.42 9.53 -2.85
C PHE A 77 7.32 10.59 -2.19
N GLU A 78 7.68 11.65 -2.92
CA GLU A 78 8.45 12.77 -2.37
C GLU A 78 7.71 13.43 -1.20
N ALA A 79 6.41 13.60 -1.28
CA ALA A 79 5.60 14.12 -0.18
C ALA A 79 5.59 13.18 1.04
N ALA A 80 5.46 11.87 0.81
CA ALA A 80 5.48 10.85 1.88
C ALA A 80 6.76 10.93 2.70
N ILE A 81 7.91 11.00 2.02
CA ILE A 81 9.22 11.04 2.67
C ILE A 81 9.55 12.36 3.36
N GLN A 82 8.79 13.43 3.12
CA GLN A 82 8.92 14.72 3.83
C GLN A 82 8.13 14.75 5.15
N LEU A 83 7.23 13.81 5.39
CA LEU A 83 6.49 13.76 6.63
C LEU A 83 7.41 13.31 7.77
N GLU A 84 7.71 14.24 8.67
CA GLU A 84 8.41 13.93 9.91
C GLU A 84 7.44 13.28 10.90
N SER A 85 7.92 12.29 11.67
CA SER A 85 7.09 11.60 12.67
C SER A 85 7.87 11.25 13.92
N ASP A 86 7.25 11.47 15.09
CA ASP A 86 7.77 10.95 16.35
C ASP A 86 7.59 9.42 16.40
N GLN A 87 6.46 8.93 15.89
CA GLN A 87 6.13 7.50 15.77
C GLN A 87 5.46 7.22 14.42
N LEU A 88 5.91 6.20 13.71
CA LEU A 88 5.28 5.70 12.49
C LEU A 88 4.35 4.53 12.83
N TYR A 89 3.06 4.74 12.73
CA TYR A 89 2.06 3.68 12.86
C TYR A 89 1.78 3.04 11.52
N ILE A 90 1.68 1.72 11.47
CA ILE A 90 1.46 0.98 10.23
C ILE A 90 0.17 0.16 10.34
N LEU A 91 -0.72 0.34 9.39
CA LEU A 91 -2.02 -0.32 9.32
C LEU A 91 -2.20 -1.04 7.99
N GLY A 92 -2.48 -2.32 8.04
CA GLY A 92 -2.91 -3.13 6.91
C GLY A 92 -3.71 -4.33 7.41
N MET A 93 -4.87 -4.60 6.83
CA MET A 93 -5.71 -5.72 7.26
C MET A 93 -5.99 -6.68 6.11
N ARG A 94 -6.31 -7.93 6.43
CA ARG A 94 -6.49 -9.02 5.47
C ARG A 94 -5.23 -9.20 4.60
N SER A 95 -5.37 -9.16 3.25
CA SER A 95 -4.21 -9.27 2.34
C SER A 95 -3.16 -8.19 2.57
N SER A 96 -3.56 -6.96 2.83
CA SER A 96 -2.64 -5.85 3.11
C SER A 96 -1.84 -6.01 4.41
N LYS A 97 -2.24 -6.93 5.30
CA LYS A 97 -1.50 -7.22 6.55
C LYS A 97 -0.09 -7.74 6.25
N ALA A 98 0.09 -8.49 5.17
CA ALA A 98 1.40 -9.02 4.80
C ALA A 98 2.41 -7.89 4.51
N LEU A 99 2.00 -6.85 3.77
CA LEU A 99 2.84 -5.68 3.47
C LEU A 99 3.17 -4.89 4.73
N ALA A 100 2.18 -4.66 5.59
CA ALA A 100 2.34 -3.96 6.84
C ALA A 100 3.31 -4.69 7.80
N LEU A 101 3.22 -6.02 7.89
CA LEU A 101 4.13 -6.85 8.67
C LEU A 101 5.54 -6.87 8.08
N TYR A 102 5.65 -6.92 6.75
CA TYR A 102 6.94 -6.87 6.07
C TYR A 102 7.66 -5.55 6.33
N PHE A 103 6.93 -4.42 6.22
CA PHE A 103 7.49 -3.11 6.53
C PHE A 103 8.05 -3.06 7.95
N GLU A 104 7.25 -3.43 8.95
CA GLU A 104 7.68 -3.49 10.34
C GLU A 104 8.93 -4.36 10.49
N TYR A 105 8.88 -5.61 10.02
CA TYR A 105 9.96 -6.58 10.17
C TYR A 105 11.29 -6.10 9.61
N VAL A 106 11.29 -5.40 8.48
CA VAL A 106 12.52 -4.91 7.87
C VAL A 106 12.97 -3.61 8.51
N ALA A 107 12.06 -2.64 8.67
CA ALA A 107 12.42 -1.29 9.08
C ALA A 107 12.73 -1.17 10.58
N GLU A 108 12.15 -2.00 11.43
CA GLU A 108 12.40 -2.02 12.88
C GLU A 108 13.88 -2.30 13.22
N ARG A 109 14.62 -2.93 12.30
CA ARG A 109 16.06 -3.20 12.46
C ARG A 109 16.90 -1.93 12.50
N PHE A 110 16.48 -0.88 11.83
CA PHE A 110 17.23 0.37 11.72
C PHE A 110 16.46 1.61 12.21
N TYR A 111 15.14 1.54 12.28
CA TYR A 111 14.27 2.61 12.74
C TYR A 111 13.32 2.11 13.83
N PRO A 112 13.62 2.37 15.13
CA PRO A 112 12.86 1.78 16.24
C PRO A 112 11.50 2.44 16.49
N HIS A 113 11.21 3.59 15.86
CA HIS A 113 9.98 4.36 16.04
C HIS A 113 8.85 3.87 15.14
N ILE A 114 8.65 2.56 15.08
CA ILE A 114 7.60 1.90 14.29
C ILE A 114 6.64 1.17 15.21
N ARG A 115 5.35 1.26 14.90
CA ARG A 115 4.32 0.52 15.60
C ARG A 115 3.29 -0.07 14.66
N GLN A 116 3.23 -1.39 14.66
CA GLN A 116 2.31 -2.16 13.85
C GLN A 116 0.94 -2.27 14.52
N LEU A 117 -0.12 -1.81 13.83
CA LEU A 117 -1.49 -1.84 14.33
C LEU A 117 -2.28 -3.07 13.87
N SER A 118 -1.83 -3.76 12.82
CA SER A 118 -2.57 -4.87 12.21
C SER A 118 -2.60 -6.15 13.07
N ARG A 119 -1.78 -6.21 14.12
CA ARG A 119 -1.77 -7.30 15.10
C ARG A 119 -2.72 -7.08 16.26
N GLU A 120 -3.10 -5.83 16.52
CA GLU A 120 -3.82 -5.44 17.73
C GLU A 120 -5.34 -5.66 17.64
N GLU A 121 -5.83 -6.16 16.52
CA GLU A 121 -7.22 -6.53 16.27
C GLU A 121 -8.26 -5.56 16.85
N GLU A 122 -8.86 -5.87 17.98
CA GLU A 122 -9.90 -5.03 18.61
C GLU A 122 -9.32 -3.80 19.31
N PHE A 123 -8.10 -3.89 19.85
CA PHE A 123 -7.44 -2.79 20.55
C PHE A 123 -6.89 -1.68 19.64
N VAL A 124 -7.01 -1.83 18.31
CA VAL A 124 -6.50 -0.83 17.38
C VAL A 124 -7.13 0.56 17.58
N TYR A 125 -8.40 0.61 17.91
CA TYR A 125 -9.10 1.88 18.18
C TYR A 125 -8.58 2.55 19.45
N ASP A 126 -8.42 1.79 20.53
CA ASP A 126 -7.90 2.30 21.81
C ASP A 126 -6.48 2.81 21.63
N ARG A 127 -5.68 2.09 20.84
CA ARG A 127 -4.31 2.48 20.52
C ARG A 127 -4.25 3.82 19.80
N ILE A 128 -5.04 3.99 18.75
CA ILE A 128 -5.12 5.26 18.02
C ILE A 128 -5.64 6.38 18.94
N ALA A 129 -6.72 6.13 19.69
CA ALA A 129 -7.35 7.17 20.51
C ALA A 129 -6.46 7.67 21.67
N ILE A 130 -5.63 6.79 22.26
CA ILE A 130 -4.89 7.10 23.50
C ILE A 130 -3.40 7.40 23.23
N ASN A 131 -2.79 6.70 22.28
CA ASN A 131 -1.34 6.69 22.12
C ASN A 131 -0.83 7.50 20.92
N THR A 132 -1.70 8.13 20.13
CA THR A 132 -1.28 8.89 18.96
C THR A 132 -1.45 10.39 19.16
N THR A 133 -0.62 11.16 18.46
CA THR A 133 -0.63 12.62 18.43
C THR A 133 -0.52 13.11 16.98
N PRO A 134 -0.85 14.39 16.71
CA PRO A 134 -0.64 14.97 15.37
C PRO A 134 0.83 15.04 14.89
N LYS A 135 1.78 14.68 15.75
CA LYS A 135 3.21 14.55 15.38
C LYS A 135 3.57 13.16 14.86
N ASP A 136 2.64 12.23 14.97
CA ASP A 136 2.82 10.86 14.45
C ASP A 136 2.35 10.80 13.00
N VAL A 137 2.72 9.73 12.29
CA VAL A 137 2.25 9.45 10.93
C VAL A 137 1.62 8.08 10.89
N LEU A 138 0.49 7.95 10.19
CA LEU A 138 -0.17 6.69 9.91
C LEU A 138 0.06 6.25 8.47
N LEU A 139 0.84 5.18 8.26
CA LEU A 139 0.98 4.50 6.98
C LEU A 139 -0.11 3.43 6.84
N VAL A 140 -0.98 3.59 5.86
CA VAL A 140 -2.13 2.71 5.61
C VAL A 140 -1.94 1.95 4.31
N TYR A 141 -1.94 0.62 4.38
CA TYR A 141 -2.11 -0.26 3.24
C TYR A 141 -3.59 -0.62 3.10
N SER A 142 -4.24 -0.14 2.05
CA SER A 142 -5.65 -0.40 1.80
C SER A 142 -5.90 -0.69 0.33
N VAL A 143 -6.09 -1.96 -0.01
CA VAL A 143 -6.35 -2.41 -1.38
C VAL A 143 -7.84 -2.70 -1.57
N TRP A 144 -8.30 -2.58 -2.81
CA TRP A 144 -9.66 -2.95 -3.17
C TRP A 144 -9.84 -4.48 -3.29
N PRO A 145 -10.94 -5.03 -2.76
CA PRO A 145 -12.01 -4.39 -1.99
C PRO A 145 -11.60 -4.06 -0.55
N CYS A 146 -11.85 -2.80 -0.16
CA CYS A 146 -11.36 -2.25 1.09
C CYS A 146 -11.99 -2.91 2.32
N THR A 147 -11.21 -3.12 3.35
CA THR A 147 -11.68 -3.63 4.64
C THR A 147 -12.34 -2.50 5.43
N LYS A 148 -13.59 -2.66 5.83
CA LYS A 148 -14.34 -1.66 6.62
C LYS A 148 -13.60 -1.24 7.89
N LYS A 149 -12.93 -2.17 8.56
CA LYS A 149 -12.15 -1.88 9.79
C LYS A 149 -10.97 -0.95 9.48
N THR A 150 -10.23 -1.19 8.40
CA THR A 150 -9.14 -0.28 7.96
C THR A 150 -9.66 1.13 7.72
N ILE A 151 -10.79 1.26 7.01
CA ILE A 151 -11.40 2.57 6.74
C ILE A 151 -11.74 3.28 8.04
N ARG A 152 -12.43 2.63 8.97
CA ARG A 152 -12.86 3.25 10.24
C ARG A 152 -11.68 3.67 11.13
N VAL A 153 -10.62 2.86 11.19
CA VAL A 153 -9.41 3.21 11.96
C VAL A 153 -8.70 4.41 11.33
N ALA A 154 -8.60 4.44 10.01
CA ALA A 154 -8.01 5.56 9.28
C ALA A 154 -8.85 6.86 9.42
N GLU A 155 -10.19 6.76 9.37
CA GLU A 155 -11.10 7.89 9.65
C GLU A 155 -10.92 8.43 11.07
N LEU A 156 -10.78 7.55 12.07
CA LEU A 156 -10.50 7.97 13.45
C LEU A 156 -9.18 8.72 13.54
N ALA A 157 -8.11 8.20 12.94
CA ALA A 157 -6.80 8.86 12.93
C ALA A 157 -6.86 10.23 12.24
N HIS A 158 -7.53 10.33 11.10
CA HIS A 158 -7.76 11.60 10.40
C HIS A 158 -8.50 12.62 11.29
N ASN A 159 -9.56 12.20 11.98
CA ASN A 159 -10.32 13.06 12.88
C ASN A 159 -9.50 13.55 14.11
N LEU A 160 -8.46 12.83 14.47
CA LEU A 160 -7.49 13.20 15.51
C LEU A 160 -6.34 14.07 14.97
N GLY A 161 -6.36 14.39 13.67
CA GLY A 161 -5.34 15.23 13.02
C GLY A 161 -4.01 14.51 12.75
N ILE A 162 -4.01 13.18 12.70
CA ILE A 162 -2.80 12.39 12.43
C ILE A 162 -2.58 12.36 10.91
N PRO A 163 -1.44 12.84 10.38
CA PRO A 163 -1.09 12.75 8.98
C PRO A 163 -1.09 11.32 8.46
N MET A 164 -1.64 11.12 7.27
CA MET A 164 -1.86 9.79 6.69
C MET A 164 -1.19 9.63 5.33
N ILE A 165 -0.40 8.58 5.19
CA ILE A 165 0.11 8.07 3.91
C ILE A 165 -0.74 6.86 3.52
N LEU A 166 -1.43 6.92 2.40
CA LEU A 166 -2.21 5.81 1.85
C LEU A 166 -1.45 5.16 0.70
N ILE A 167 -1.20 3.85 0.81
CA ILE A 167 -0.77 3.01 -0.32
C ILE A 167 -1.96 2.17 -0.74
N THR A 168 -2.36 2.30 -2.00
CA THR A 168 -3.55 1.65 -2.54
C THR A 168 -3.35 1.16 -3.97
N ASN A 169 -4.21 0.27 -4.42
CA ASN A 169 -4.21 -0.24 -5.79
C ASN A 169 -5.25 0.42 -6.71
N THR A 170 -5.96 1.45 -6.20
CA THR A 170 -6.95 2.20 -6.98
C THR A 170 -7.29 3.54 -6.35
N SER A 171 -7.42 4.57 -7.18
CA SER A 171 -7.91 5.91 -6.80
C SER A 171 -9.37 5.93 -6.32
N LEU A 172 -10.11 4.83 -6.46
CA LEU A 172 -11.49 4.69 -5.97
C LEU A 172 -11.56 4.29 -4.49
N ASN A 173 -10.42 4.09 -3.83
CA ASN A 173 -10.38 3.84 -2.40
C ASN A 173 -10.99 5.02 -1.63
N PRO A 174 -11.94 4.78 -0.70
CA PRO A 174 -12.59 5.85 0.07
C PRO A 174 -11.61 6.75 0.83
N LEU A 175 -10.47 6.19 1.27
CA LEU A 175 -9.45 6.92 2.03
C LEU A 175 -8.67 7.97 1.21
N VAL A 176 -8.73 7.89 -0.12
CA VAL A 176 -8.10 8.90 -1.02
C VAL A 176 -8.57 10.33 -0.72
N LYS A 177 -9.78 10.48 -0.18
CA LYS A 177 -10.37 11.80 0.12
C LYS A 177 -9.85 12.42 1.42
N ILE A 178 -9.28 11.62 2.30
CA ILE A 178 -8.86 12.04 3.64
C ILE A 178 -7.38 11.81 3.93
N ALA A 179 -6.67 11.10 3.06
CA ALA A 179 -5.24 10.91 3.18
C ALA A 179 -4.48 12.17 2.70
N ASP A 180 -3.42 12.53 3.41
CA ASP A 180 -2.55 13.65 3.07
C ASP A 180 -1.65 13.31 1.87
N VAL A 181 -1.23 12.04 1.80
CA VAL A 181 -0.42 11.50 0.71
C VAL A 181 -1.06 10.22 0.19
N VAL A 182 -1.14 10.07 -1.14
CA VAL A 182 -1.73 8.89 -1.80
C VAL A 182 -0.80 8.35 -2.87
N ILE A 183 -0.30 7.15 -2.68
CA ILE A 183 0.43 6.41 -3.71
C ILE A 183 -0.52 5.34 -4.27
N ASP A 184 -1.01 5.57 -5.48
CA ASP A 184 -1.92 4.67 -6.19
C ASP A 184 -1.15 3.86 -7.22
N THR A 185 -1.01 2.57 -6.98
CA THR A 185 -0.32 1.68 -7.91
C THR A 185 -1.15 1.34 -9.16
N ASN A 186 -2.43 1.72 -9.18
CA ASN A 186 -3.38 1.47 -10.27
C ASN A 186 -3.39 0.00 -10.74
N SER A 187 -3.23 -0.92 -9.79
CA SER A 187 -3.00 -2.35 -10.07
C SER A 187 -4.19 -3.25 -9.72
N VAL A 188 -5.38 -2.68 -9.50
CA VAL A 188 -6.58 -3.39 -9.03
C VAL A 188 -7.03 -4.56 -9.92
N ASN A 189 -6.73 -4.53 -11.20
CA ASN A 189 -7.11 -5.55 -12.18
C ASN A 189 -5.93 -6.45 -12.60
N HIS A 190 -4.78 -6.30 -11.98
CA HIS A 190 -3.59 -7.06 -12.31
C HIS A 190 -3.39 -8.22 -11.33
N PRO A 191 -3.20 -9.46 -11.81
CA PRO A 191 -2.88 -10.61 -10.95
C PRO A 191 -1.61 -10.38 -10.12
N SER A 192 -0.61 -9.72 -10.68
CA SER A 192 0.67 -9.37 -10.03
C SER A 192 0.63 -7.99 -9.33
N GLY A 193 -0.54 -7.45 -9.06
CA GLY A 193 -0.72 -6.09 -8.52
C GLY A 193 0.01 -5.83 -7.20
N ASP A 194 0.15 -6.86 -6.36
CA ASP A 194 0.87 -6.77 -5.08
C ASP A 194 2.38 -6.50 -5.26
N THR A 195 2.96 -6.81 -6.44
CA THR A 195 4.36 -6.51 -6.77
C THR A 195 4.64 -5.00 -6.73
N ALA A 196 3.73 -4.18 -7.26
CA ALA A 196 3.88 -2.72 -7.20
C ALA A 196 3.76 -2.18 -5.77
N LEU A 197 2.86 -2.75 -4.97
CA LEU A 197 2.71 -2.37 -3.56
C LEU A 197 3.99 -2.72 -2.76
N MET A 198 4.58 -3.89 -3.04
CA MET A 198 5.84 -4.31 -2.41
C MET A 198 6.99 -3.38 -2.81
N LEU A 199 7.11 -3.02 -4.10
CA LEU A 199 8.16 -2.10 -4.55
C LEU A 199 8.05 -0.72 -3.87
N VAL A 200 6.85 -0.16 -3.76
CA VAL A 200 6.62 1.10 -3.01
C VAL A 200 7.04 0.94 -1.55
N THR A 201 6.70 -0.19 -0.94
CA THR A 201 7.07 -0.51 0.45
C THR A 201 8.59 -0.52 0.63
N GLU A 202 9.32 -1.20 -0.25
CA GLU A 202 10.79 -1.27 -0.22
C GLU A 202 11.44 0.09 -0.46
N ALA A 203 10.90 0.88 -1.40
CA ALA A 203 11.39 2.22 -1.67
C ALA A 203 11.23 3.15 -0.45
N LEU A 204 10.07 3.09 0.23
CA LEU A 204 9.84 3.87 1.45
C LEU A 204 10.77 3.45 2.58
N MET A 205 11.00 2.16 2.78
CA MET A 205 11.92 1.66 3.80
C MET A 205 13.37 2.09 3.51
N SER A 206 13.80 1.98 2.25
CA SER A 206 15.14 2.40 1.82
C SER A 206 15.37 3.88 2.08
N GLU A 207 14.40 4.72 1.75
CA GLU A 207 14.50 6.16 1.95
C GLU A 207 14.41 6.54 3.45
N LEU A 208 13.59 5.84 4.23
CA LEU A 208 13.53 6.00 5.68
C LEU A 208 14.91 5.71 6.30
N GLY A 209 15.55 4.58 5.94
CA GLY A 209 16.89 4.23 6.42
C GLY A 209 17.94 5.26 6.02
N ARG A 210 17.90 5.77 4.77
CA ARG A 210 18.82 6.79 4.28
C ARG A 210 18.67 8.12 5.03
N ARG A 211 17.44 8.55 5.31
CA ARG A 211 17.17 9.82 6.00
C ARG A 211 17.48 9.79 7.48
N THR A 212 17.40 8.63 8.10
CA THR A 212 17.71 8.45 9.53
C THR A 212 19.17 8.06 9.78
N ALA A 213 20.01 8.02 8.72
CA ALA A 213 21.45 7.87 8.89
C ALA A 213 22.04 9.11 9.62
N PRO A 214 23.09 8.94 10.45
CA PRO A 214 23.87 7.71 10.66
C PRO A 214 23.28 6.72 11.68
N GLU A 215 22.20 7.04 12.39
CA GLU A 215 21.68 6.17 13.45
C GLU A 215 21.16 4.83 12.91
N SER A 216 20.49 4.83 11.76
CA SER A 216 20.05 3.61 11.07
C SER A 216 21.22 2.67 10.75
N THR A 217 22.32 3.22 10.20
CA THR A 217 23.53 2.46 9.90
C THR A 217 24.11 1.83 11.16
N LYS A 218 24.23 2.60 12.23
CA LYS A 218 24.74 2.12 13.51
C LYS A 218 23.88 1.00 14.12
N ASN A 219 22.57 1.06 13.93
CA ASN A 219 21.66 0.02 14.41
C ASN A 219 21.86 -1.29 13.62
N ILE A 220 22.04 -1.22 12.30
CA ILE A 220 22.37 -2.39 11.48
C ILE A 220 23.72 -2.99 11.90
N GLU A 221 24.76 -2.18 12.09
CA GLU A 221 26.09 -2.66 12.56
C GLU A 221 26.01 -3.41 13.89
N LYS A 222 25.19 -2.93 14.85
CA LYS A 222 24.96 -3.64 16.12
C LYS A 222 24.33 -5.02 15.92
N ILE A 223 23.36 -5.12 14.98
CA ILE A 223 22.70 -6.38 14.67
C ILE A 223 23.70 -7.34 14.02
N GLU A 224 24.48 -6.88 13.04
CA GLU A 224 25.51 -7.68 12.36
C GLU A 224 26.53 -8.22 13.37
N GLN A 225 27.00 -7.37 14.28
CA GLN A 225 27.90 -7.79 15.34
C GLN A 225 27.28 -8.86 16.24
N ALA A 226 26.02 -8.66 16.69
CA ALA A 226 25.34 -9.64 17.53
C ALA A 226 25.14 -10.99 16.82
N LEU A 227 24.85 -10.98 15.52
CA LEU A 227 24.72 -12.20 14.72
C LEU A 227 26.05 -12.94 14.57
N ASN A 228 27.14 -12.21 14.35
CA ASN A 228 28.49 -12.77 14.23
C ASN A 228 28.99 -13.35 15.57
N ASP A 229 28.85 -12.60 16.65
CA ASP A 229 29.32 -13.02 17.99
C ASP A 229 28.58 -14.28 18.48
N ASN A 230 27.39 -14.54 18.02
CA ASN A 230 26.61 -15.72 18.40
C ASN A 230 26.57 -16.82 17.32
N GLY A 231 27.27 -16.66 16.21
CA GLY A 231 27.30 -17.64 15.12
C GLY A 231 25.94 -17.99 14.54
N LEU A 232 25.02 -17.01 14.48
CA LEU A 232 23.63 -17.23 14.05
C LEU A 232 23.46 -17.25 12.55
N ILE A 233 24.44 -16.78 11.80
CA ILE A 233 24.43 -16.76 10.33
C ILE A 233 25.74 -17.39 9.82
N LEU A 234 25.60 -18.24 8.80
CA LEU A 234 26.75 -18.76 8.07
C LEU A 234 27.22 -17.69 7.09
N TRP A 235 28.42 -17.15 7.38
CA TRP A 235 29.17 -16.35 6.41
C TRP A 235 30.21 -17.29 5.79
N GLU A 236 30.22 -17.40 4.46
CA GLU A 236 31.37 -18.01 3.79
C GLU A 236 32.56 -17.05 3.94
N ASN A 237 33.62 -17.52 4.61
CA ASN A 237 34.93 -16.85 4.68
C ASN A 237 35.69 -17.07 3.38
#